data_db662ced85450019799aed6a65063c6d
#
_entry.id   db662ced85450019799aed6a65063c6d
#
_cell.length_a   1.000
_cell.length_b   1.000
_cell.length_c   1.000
_cell.angle_alpha   90.00
_cell.angle_beta   90.00
_cell.angle_gamma   90.00
#
_symmetry.space_group_name_H-M   'P 1'
#
loop_
_entity.id
_entity.type
_entity.pdbx_description
1 polymer ?
#
loop_
_entity_poly.entity_id
_entity_poly.type
_entity_poly.pdbx_seq_one_letter_code
_entity_poly.pdbx_strand_id
1 'polypeptide(L)'
;MAPTLRLAISSKGAYEEATLRFLESAGLPVWRPNPRQYVGRISGLEGVDVLFQRTEDIVHKVADGSVDLGITGYDLVAEHASDNPDVLVVLDDLGFRRCELVLAVPEGWLDITTMADLADLSVDFKRSGRTLRVATKFPNLTRDFLYRNGVHYFSLVDAHGALEVAPALGHADIIADLTETGVTLRENRLRILEGGVILRAQACLIASRRGLRQASEKLERARSILELIEARLRARHYRVITANVRGESEAAVAERITANVAIAGQQGPTLSRVYPKFPDAGCTWYEVRIIVPRDLLLHAIDHLRQVGSSDITVNSPDYVFAQRCESYDRLCEAVEHEP
;
A
#
# COMPACT_ATOMS: atom_id res chain seq x y z
N MET A 1 28.23 9.96 18.76
CA MET A 1 26.92 9.26 18.82
C MET A 1 26.66 8.71 17.45
N ALA A 2 26.24 7.46 17.31
CA ALA A 2 25.88 6.90 16.01
C ALA A 2 24.70 7.71 15.40
N PRO A 3 24.69 7.96 14.10
CA PRO A 3 23.67 8.78 13.46
C PRO A 3 22.29 8.12 13.58
N THR A 4 21.31 8.85 14.09
CA THR A 4 19.93 8.37 14.28
C THR A 4 19.18 8.38 12.94
N LEU A 5 18.46 7.29 12.61
CA LEU A 5 17.54 7.26 11.50
C LEU A 5 16.23 7.97 11.88
N ARG A 6 15.71 8.81 10.99
CA ARG A 6 14.47 9.56 11.18
C ARG A 6 13.38 9.01 10.26
N LEU A 7 12.33 8.45 10.86
CA LEU A 7 11.13 7.99 10.16
C LEU A 7 10.00 9.00 10.37
N ALA A 8 9.53 9.66 9.31
CA ALA A 8 8.36 10.55 9.41
C ALA A 8 7.06 9.78 9.14
N ILE A 9 6.05 10.08 9.96
CA ILE A 9 4.68 9.59 9.81
C ILE A 9 3.68 10.72 10.00
N SER A 10 2.43 10.53 9.57
CA SER A 10 1.36 11.51 9.78
C SER A 10 1.12 11.79 11.26
N SER A 11 0.84 13.05 11.61
CA SER A 11 0.67 13.52 13.00
C SER A 11 -0.78 13.63 13.45
N LYS A 12 -1.77 13.35 12.57
CA LYS A 12 -3.18 13.52 12.92
C LYS A 12 -4.14 12.76 11.99
N GLY A 13 -5.35 12.54 12.51
CA GLY A 13 -6.49 12.02 11.75
C GLY A 13 -6.36 10.55 11.38
N ALA A 14 -7.22 10.11 10.49
CA ALA A 14 -7.32 8.72 10.06
C ALA A 14 -6.02 8.17 9.44
N TYR A 15 -5.16 9.05 8.89
CA TYR A 15 -3.87 8.65 8.34
C TYR A 15 -2.88 8.27 9.45
N GLU A 16 -2.80 9.06 10.54
CA GLU A 16 -1.98 8.73 11.73
C GLU A 16 -2.38 7.38 12.31
N GLU A 17 -3.69 7.20 12.60
CA GLU A 17 -4.19 5.97 13.20
C GLU A 17 -3.93 4.73 12.33
N ALA A 18 -4.14 4.83 11.01
CA ALA A 18 -3.89 3.74 10.09
C ALA A 18 -2.40 3.38 10.02
N THR A 19 -1.51 4.39 10.03
CA THR A 19 -0.06 4.20 10.01
C THR A 19 0.43 3.55 11.30
N LEU A 20 -0.04 4.02 12.47
CA LEU A 20 0.33 3.44 13.76
C LEU A 20 -0.11 1.98 13.88
N ARG A 21 -1.36 1.66 13.49
CA ARG A 21 -1.86 0.27 13.45
C ARG A 21 -1.07 -0.61 12.50
N PHE A 22 -0.69 -0.06 11.34
CA PHE A 22 0.14 -0.79 10.38
C PHE A 22 1.51 -1.11 10.96
N LEU A 23 2.22 -0.12 11.52
CA LEU A 23 3.53 -0.31 12.15
C LEU A 23 3.46 -1.29 13.32
N GLU A 24 2.45 -1.18 14.19
CA GLU A 24 2.22 -2.14 15.28
C GLU A 24 2.03 -3.56 14.73
N SER A 25 1.21 -3.73 13.69
CA SER A 25 0.98 -5.04 13.05
C SER A 25 2.23 -5.59 12.37
N ALA A 26 3.18 -4.74 12.01
CA ALA A 26 4.48 -5.11 11.47
C ALA A 26 5.56 -5.34 12.56
N GLY A 27 5.19 -5.34 13.85
CA GLY A 27 6.14 -5.51 14.96
C GLY A 27 6.99 -4.27 15.25
N LEU A 28 6.55 -3.11 14.78
CA LEU A 28 7.21 -1.80 14.95
C LEU A 28 6.32 -0.85 15.79
N PRO A 29 5.91 -1.21 17.03
CA PRO A 29 5.02 -0.36 17.82
C PRO A 29 5.69 0.95 18.17
N VAL A 30 5.02 2.04 17.84
CA VAL A 30 5.52 3.39 18.08
C VAL A 30 5.03 3.87 19.44
N TRP A 31 5.96 4.23 20.28
CA TRP A 31 5.69 4.82 21.58
C TRP A 31 6.06 6.30 21.60
N ARG A 32 5.17 7.14 22.15
CA ARG A 32 5.45 8.54 22.48
C ARG A 32 4.89 8.86 23.86
N PRO A 33 5.64 9.60 24.69
CA PRO A 33 5.23 9.89 26.07
C PRO A 33 3.94 10.70 26.16
N ASN A 34 3.69 11.56 25.17
CA ASN A 34 2.54 12.45 25.13
C ASN A 34 2.07 12.61 23.69
N PRO A 35 0.77 12.50 23.37
CA PRO A 35 0.20 12.73 22.04
C PRO A 35 0.54 14.09 21.40
N ARG A 36 0.91 15.08 22.20
CA ARG A 36 1.34 16.40 21.71
C ARG A 36 2.82 16.49 21.32
N GLN A 37 3.63 15.48 21.65
CA GLN A 37 5.02 15.44 21.24
C GLN A 37 5.13 15.02 19.78
N TYR A 38 6.03 15.68 19.06
CA TYR A 38 6.29 15.41 17.65
C TYR A 38 7.38 14.37 17.41
N VAL A 39 7.94 13.80 18.47
CA VAL A 39 8.97 12.75 18.42
C VAL A 39 8.54 11.57 19.26
N GLY A 40 8.58 10.38 18.66
CA GLY A 40 8.39 9.08 19.29
C GLY A 40 9.55 8.16 18.98
N ARG A 41 9.46 6.92 19.45
CA ARG A 41 10.45 5.86 19.21
C ARG A 41 9.74 4.56 18.90
N ILE A 42 10.44 3.67 18.19
CA ILE A 42 9.96 2.30 17.97
C ILE A 42 10.47 1.44 19.12
N SER A 43 9.57 0.77 19.83
CA SER A 43 9.94 -0.13 20.91
C SER A 43 10.77 -1.30 20.38
N GLY A 44 11.93 -1.55 21.00
CA GLY A 44 12.84 -2.64 20.57
C GLY A 44 13.75 -2.32 19.38
N LEU A 45 13.72 -1.09 18.83
CA LEU A 45 14.60 -0.67 17.75
C LEU A 45 15.32 0.64 18.12
N GLU A 46 16.55 0.51 18.62
CA GLU A 46 17.35 1.65 19.04
C GLU A 46 17.90 2.44 17.84
N GLY A 47 18.09 3.75 18.06
CA GLY A 47 18.65 4.64 17.04
C GLY A 47 17.69 5.01 15.92
N VAL A 48 16.38 4.84 16.13
CA VAL A 48 15.30 5.30 15.24
C VAL A 48 14.40 6.27 15.99
N ASP A 49 14.29 7.49 15.48
CA ASP A 49 13.32 8.48 15.92
C ASP A 49 12.14 8.53 14.95
N VAL A 50 10.93 8.50 15.50
CA VAL A 50 9.70 8.64 14.73
C VAL A 50 9.22 10.08 14.83
N LEU A 51 9.15 10.78 13.70
CA LEU A 51 8.75 12.18 13.61
C LEU A 51 7.29 12.27 13.14
N PHE A 52 6.44 12.91 13.95
CA PHE A 52 5.05 13.17 13.61
C PHE A 52 4.94 14.48 12.84
N GLN A 53 4.54 14.42 11.56
CA GLN A 53 4.51 15.54 10.63
C GLN A 53 3.14 15.65 9.95
N ARG A 54 2.84 16.77 9.30
CA ARG A 54 1.72 16.81 8.36
C ARG A 54 2.05 15.89 7.18
N THR A 55 1.06 15.15 6.68
CA THR A 55 1.26 14.16 5.61
C THR A 55 1.89 14.80 4.36
N GLU A 56 1.48 16.01 4.03
CA GLU A 56 1.99 16.81 2.91
C GLU A 56 3.48 17.19 3.09
N ASP A 57 3.90 17.52 4.33
CA ASP A 57 5.27 17.94 4.62
C ASP A 57 6.29 16.79 4.55
N ILE A 58 5.82 15.53 4.65
CA ILE A 58 6.71 14.36 4.70
C ILE A 58 7.52 14.25 3.41
N VAL A 59 6.88 14.44 2.24
CA VAL A 59 7.55 14.36 0.93
C VAL A 59 8.67 15.40 0.83
N HIS A 60 8.39 16.63 1.22
CA HIS A 60 9.39 17.73 1.18
C HIS A 60 10.56 17.47 2.12
N LYS A 61 10.32 16.92 3.32
CA LYS A 61 11.37 16.60 4.29
C LYS A 61 12.22 15.40 3.90
N VAL A 62 11.66 14.47 3.17
CA VAL A 62 12.43 13.38 2.55
C VAL A 62 13.28 13.94 1.40
N ALA A 63 12.70 14.82 0.58
CA ALA A 63 13.40 15.46 -0.54
C ALA A 63 14.59 16.29 -0.12
N ASP A 64 14.48 17.03 0.99
CA ASP A 64 15.58 17.88 1.51
C ASP A 64 16.59 17.11 2.40
N GLY A 65 16.33 15.84 2.72
CA GLY A 65 17.18 14.97 3.54
C GLY A 65 17.10 15.24 5.04
N SER A 66 16.15 16.05 5.52
CA SER A 66 15.90 16.24 6.96
C SER A 66 15.23 15.04 7.62
N VAL A 67 14.64 14.16 6.81
CA VAL A 67 14.04 12.88 7.18
C VAL A 67 14.59 11.79 6.26
N ASP A 68 14.91 10.62 6.82
CA ASP A 68 15.53 9.52 6.08
C ASP A 68 14.49 8.60 5.43
N LEU A 69 13.40 8.30 6.15
CA LEU A 69 12.27 7.49 5.68
C LEU A 69 10.95 8.22 5.96
N GLY A 70 9.96 8.03 5.10
CA GLY A 70 8.63 8.62 5.30
C GLY A 70 7.51 7.67 4.90
N ILE A 71 6.43 7.61 5.70
CA ILE A 71 5.17 6.95 5.31
C ILE A 71 4.17 8.05 4.97
N THR A 72 3.74 8.08 3.71
CA THR A 72 2.85 9.11 3.16
C THR A 72 1.94 8.52 2.07
N GLY A 73 1.08 9.34 1.46
CA GLY A 73 0.28 8.95 0.30
C GLY A 73 1.10 8.98 -0.99
N TYR A 74 0.92 7.98 -1.84
CA TYR A 74 1.54 7.96 -3.16
C TYR A 74 1.06 9.11 -4.05
N ASP A 75 -0.17 9.57 -3.84
CA ASP A 75 -0.73 10.78 -4.46
C ASP A 75 0.13 12.03 -4.20
N LEU A 76 0.57 12.22 -2.96
CA LEU A 76 1.46 13.34 -2.59
C LEU A 76 2.86 13.19 -3.18
N VAL A 77 3.39 11.97 -3.26
CA VAL A 77 4.68 11.71 -3.91
C VAL A 77 4.59 12.02 -5.39
N ALA A 78 3.55 11.55 -6.07
CA ALA A 78 3.32 11.79 -7.49
C ALA A 78 3.08 13.27 -7.80
N GLU A 79 2.41 14.01 -6.91
CA GLU A 79 2.17 15.46 -7.09
C GLU A 79 3.43 16.31 -6.89
N HIS A 80 4.26 15.96 -5.86
CA HIS A 80 5.31 16.87 -5.39
C HIS A 80 6.74 16.40 -5.69
N ALA A 81 6.93 15.14 -6.05
CA ALA A 81 8.28 14.57 -6.17
C ALA A 81 8.45 13.57 -7.33
N SER A 82 7.57 13.57 -8.33
CA SER A 82 7.66 12.65 -9.49
C SER A 82 9.01 12.69 -10.20
N ASP A 83 9.60 13.87 -10.31
CA ASP A 83 10.86 14.12 -11.00
C ASP A 83 12.05 14.36 -10.05
N ASN A 84 11.85 14.14 -8.74
CA ASN A 84 12.91 14.38 -7.74
C ASN A 84 13.71 13.09 -7.49
N PRO A 85 14.97 13.01 -7.97
CA PRO A 85 15.79 11.79 -7.83
C PRO A 85 16.20 11.50 -6.40
N ASP A 86 16.07 12.45 -5.47
CA ASP A 86 16.37 12.26 -4.05
C ASP A 86 15.25 11.59 -3.26
N VAL A 87 14.03 11.48 -3.85
CA VAL A 87 12.88 10.79 -3.26
C VAL A 87 12.72 9.42 -3.89
N LEU A 88 13.02 8.38 -3.12
CA LEU A 88 12.92 7.00 -3.56
C LEU A 88 11.63 6.36 -3.04
N VAL A 89 10.80 5.80 -3.92
CA VAL A 89 9.66 4.96 -3.49
C VAL A 89 10.18 3.56 -3.22
N VAL A 90 10.25 3.19 -1.93
CA VAL A 90 10.82 1.90 -1.47
C VAL A 90 9.76 0.81 -1.49
N LEU A 91 8.57 1.12 -0.96
CA LEU A 91 7.39 0.26 -1.01
C LEU A 91 6.20 1.12 -1.45
N ASP A 92 5.65 0.81 -2.60
CA ASP A 92 4.57 1.57 -3.26
C ASP A 92 3.18 1.26 -2.69
N ASP A 93 2.96 0.10 -2.05
CA ASP A 93 1.69 -0.29 -1.44
C ASP A 93 1.90 -0.92 -0.05
N LEU A 94 1.57 -0.18 0.99
CA LEU A 94 1.56 -0.67 2.37
C LEU A 94 0.23 -1.37 2.76
N GLY A 95 -0.71 -1.44 1.83
CA GLY A 95 -1.99 -2.14 1.97
C GLY A 95 -3.04 -1.41 2.80
N PHE A 96 -2.95 -0.08 2.89
CA PHE A 96 -3.95 0.77 3.55
C PHE A 96 -4.08 2.15 2.88
N ARG A 97 -5.16 2.90 3.20
CA ARG A 97 -5.46 4.23 2.65
C ARG A 97 -5.52 4.27 1.12
N ARG A 98 -6.14 3.25 0.52
CA ARG A 98 -6.37 3.23 -0.93
C ARG A 98 -7.41 4.26 -1.31
N CYS A 99 -7.09 5.08 -2.31
CA CYS A 99 -7.96 6.10 -2.88
C CYS A 99 -7.69 6.28 -4.37
N GLU A 100 -8.57 6.98 -5.03
CA GLU A 100 -8.40 7.39 -6.41
C GLU A 100 -8.48 8.92 -6.50
N LEU A 101 -7.55 9.55 -7.21
CA LEU A 101 -7.69 10.92 -7.67
C LEU A 101 -8.51 10.88 -8.94
N VAL A 102 -9.66 11.53 -8.93
CA VAL A 102 -10.63 11.44 -10.02
C VAL A 102 -11.08 12.80 -10.49
N LEU A 103 -11.42 12.90 -11.77
CA LEU A 103 -12.10 14.06 -12.34
C LEU A 103 -13.61 13.85 -12.22
N ALA A 104 -14.29 14.77 -11.53
CA ALA A 104 -15.72 14.70 -11.31
C ALA A 104 -16.44 15.96 -11.83
N VAL A 105 -17.58 15.72 -12.47
CA VAL A 105 -18.44 16.77 -13.07
C VAL A 105 -19.81 16.78 -12.42
N PRO A 106 -20.56 17.91 -12.48
CA PRO A 106 -21.95 17.95 -12.02
C PRO A 106 -22.82 16.88 -12.71
N GLU A 107 -23.65 16.16 -11.97
CA GLU A 107 -24.59 15.16 -12.51
C GLU A 107 -25.54 15.75 -13.57
N GLY A 108 -25.86 17.04 -13.44
CA GLY A 108 -26.69 17.74 -14.40
C GLY A 108 -26.08 17.98 -15.80
N TRP A 109 -24.79 17.69 -15.97
CA TRP A 109 -24.11 17.76 -17.27
C TRP A 109 -24.30 16.44 -18.03
N LEU A 110 -25.52 16.22 -18.54
CA LEU A 110 -25.93 14.93 -19.11
C LEU A 110 -25.10 14.52 -20.35
N ASP A 111 -24.68 15.49 -21.14
CA ASP A 111 -23.93 15.26 -22.40
C ASP A 111 -22.43 15.12 -22.20
N ILE A 112 -21.91 15.34 -20.99
CA ILE A 112 -20.46 15.27 -20.70
C ILE A 112 -20.17 13.98 -19.93
N THR A 113 -20.05 12.87 -20.62
CA THR A 113 -19.88 11.54 -20.01
C THR A 113 -18.46 11.02 -20.04
N THR A 114 -17.68 11.41 -21.04
CA THR A 114 -16.32 10.95 -21.30
C THR A 114 -15.31 12.11 -21.27
N MET A 115 -14.02 11.77 -21.28
CA MET A 115 -12.95 12.77 -21.42
C MET A 115 -12.98 13.49 -22.76
N ALA A 116 -13.45 12.82 -23.83
CA ALA A 116 -13.60 13.45 -25.14
C ALA A 116 -14.70 14.54 -25.13
N ASP A 117 -15.85 14.25 -24.50
CA ASP A 117 -16.92 15.26 -24.35
C ASP A 117 -16.41 16.48 -23.55
N LEU A 118 -15.58 16.24 -22.52
CA LEU A 118 -14.99 17.34 -21.74
C LEU A 118 -14.00 18.17 -22.58
N ALA A 119 -13.24 17.53 -23.45
CA ALA A 119 -12.32 18.22 -24.35
C ALA A 119 -13.09 19.13 -25.30
N ASP A 120 -14.18 18.64 -25.91
CA ASP A 120 -15.04 19.43 -26.80
C ASP A 120 -15.71 20.60 -26.05
N LEU A 121 -16.24 20.35 -24.84
CA LEU A 121 -16.79 21.39 -23.97
C LEU A 121 -15.77 22.49 -23.68
N SER A 122 -14.52 22.14 -23.43
CA SER A 122 -13.44 23.10 -23.14
C SER A 122 -13.19 24.04 -24.32
N VAL A 123 -13.32 23.53 -25.55
CA VAL A 123 -13.24 24.32 -26.80
C VAL A 123 -14.46 25.27 -26.94
N ASP A 124 -15.66 24.79 -26.65
CA ASP A 124 -16.87 25.60 -26.73
C ASP A 124 -16.88 26.70 -25.67
N PHE A 125 -16.38 26.41 -24.46
CA PHE A 125 -16.17 27.46 -23.46
C PHE A 125 -15.20 28.52 -23.97
N LYS A 126 -14.08 28.12 -24.56
CA LYS A 126 -13.09 29.04 -25.14
C LYS A 126 -13.70 29.91 -26.23
N ARG A 127 -14.51 29.33 -27.14
CA ARG A 127 -15.20 30.06 -28.21
C ARG A 127 -16.21 31.09 -27.69
N SER A 128 -16.84 30.78 -26.55
CA SER A 128 -17.81 31.69 -25.87
C SER A 128 -17.12 32.70 -24.92
N GLY A 129 -15.78 32.77 -24.91
CA GLY A 129 -15.01 33.67 -24.04
C GLY A 129 -14.92 33.21 -22.59
N ARG A 130 -15.24 31.95 -22.31
CA ARG A 130 -15.12 31.31 -20.99
C ARG A 130 -13.91 30.41 -20.93
N THR A 131 -13.50 30.00 -19.71
CA THR A 131 -12.46 29.02 -19.48
C THR A 131 -13.01 27.97 -18.52
N LEU A 132 -12.80 26.68 -18.80
CA LEU A 132 -13.19 25.61 -17.92
C LEU A 132 -12.36 25.68 -16.62
N ARG A 133 -13.04 25.87 -15.48
CA ARG A 133 -12.40 26.01 -14.16
C ARG A 133 -12.43 24.67 -13.45
N VAL A 134 -11.24 24.17 -13.05
CA VAL A 134 -11.07 22.89 -12.37
C VAL A 134 -10.52 23.15 -10.98
N ALA A 135 -11.31 22.86 -9.94
CA ALA A 135 -10.83 22.98 -8.57
C ALA A 135 -10.07 21.71 -8.16
N THR A 136 -8.87 21.87 -7.60
CA THR A 136 -8.03 20.75 -7.20
C THR A 136 -6.96 21.15 -6.17
N LYS A 137 -6.52 20.17 -5.37
CA LYS A 137 -5.31 20.24 -4.55
C LYS A 137 -4.11 19.53 -5.18
N PHE A 138 -4.30 18.96 -6.37
CA PHE A 138 -3.30 18.23 -7.14
C PHE A 138 -3.09 18.87 -8.53
N PRO A 139 -2.56 20.10 -8.57
CA PRO A 139 -2.49 20.89 -9.81
C PRO A 139 -1.60 20.26 -10.87
N ASN A 140 -0.48 19.61 -10.49
CA ASN A 140 0.45 19.01 -11.46
C ASN A 140 -0.16 17.79 -12.11
N LEU A 141 -0.62 16.82 -11.30
CA LEU A 141 -1.28 15.61 -11.80
C LEU A 141 -2.51 15.92 -12.64
N THR A 142 -3.35 16.87 -12.19
CA THR A 142 -4.55 17.28 -12.91
C THR A 142 -4.21 17.91 -14.25
N ARG A 143 -3.23 18.82 -14.31
CA ARG A 143 -2.79 19.48 -15.54
C ARG A 143 -2.29 18.48 -16.56
N ASP A 144 -1.40 17.58 -16.14
CA ASP A 144 -0.80 16.58 -17.01
C ASP A 144 -1.84 15.60 -17.55
N PHE A 145 -2.81 15.22 -16.71
CA PHE A 145 -3.89 14.35 -17.09
C PHE A 145 -4.82 15.03 -18.13
N LEU A 146 -5.21 16.26 -17.89
CA LEU A 146 -6.07 17.02 -18.82
C LEU A 146 -5.39 17.18 -20.18
N TYR A 147 -4.11 17.57 -20.21
CA TYR A 147 -3.36 17.70 -21.47
C TYR A 147 -3.26 16.37 -22.23
N ARG A 148 -2.95 15.26 -21.54
CA ARG A 148 -2.89 13.93 -22.16
C ARG A 148 -4.22 13.47 -22.75
N ASN A 149 -5.35 13.97 -22.21
CA ASN A 149 -6.68 13.67 -22.71
C ASN A 149 -7.26 14.75 -23.64
N GLY A 150 -6.43 15.63 -24.20
CA GLY A 150 -6.83 16.62 -25.19
C GLY A 150 -7.60 17.82 -24.65
N VAL A 151 -7.73 17.96 -23.33
CA VAL A 151 -8.33 19.17 -22.71
C VAL A 151 -7.25 20.23 -22.59
N HIS A 152 -7.32 21.28 -23.40
CA HIS A 152 -6.29 22.32 -23.47
C HIS A 152 -6.72 23.68 -22.94
N TYR A 153 -8.03 23.93 -22.82
CA TYR A 153 -8.58 25.24 -22.45
C TYR A 153 -9.21 25.18 -21.06
N PHE A 154 -8.39 25.20 -20.02
CA PHE A 154 -8.81 25.18 -18.63
C PHE A 154 -7.98 26.13 -17.77
N SER A 155 -8.47 26.40 -16.57
CA SER A 155 -7.74 27.03 -15.48
C SER A 155 -7.89 26.21 -14.22
N LEU A 156 -6.79 26.01 -13.49
CA LEU A 156 -6.82 25.36 -12.18
C LEU A 156 -7.16 26.41 -11.12
N VAL A 157 -8.07 26.06 -10.24
CA VAL A 157 -8.50 26.88 -9.12
C VAL A 157 -8.06 26.21 -7.83
N ASP A 158 -7.26 26.90 -7.03
CA ASP A 158 -6.95 26.45 -5.69
C ASP A 158 -8.18 26.61 -4.81
N ALA A 159 -8.65 25.51 -4.23
CA ALA A 159 -9.83 25.53 -3.39
C ALA A 159 -9.43 25.26 -1.92
N HIS A 160 -9.57 26.28 -1.12
CA HIS A 160 -9.49 26.18 0.33
C HIS A 160 -10.81 25.61 0.88
N GLY A 161 -10.78 24.40 1.41
CA GLY A 161 -11.93 23.74 2.03
C GLY A 161 -12.42 22.50 1.28
N ALA A 162 -13.73 22.25 1.34
CA ALA A 162 -14.37 21.13 0.67
C ALA A 162 -14.48 21.39 -0.83
N LEU A 163 -13.75 20.61 -1.62
CA LEU A 163 -13.73 20.74 -3.09
C LEU A 163 -15.09 20.40 -3.71
N GLU A 164 -15.81 19.45 -3.12
CA GLU A 164 -17.05 18.87 -3.63
C GLU A 164 -18.18 19.91 -3.80
N VAL A 165 -18.14 20.98 -3.00
CA VAL A 165 -19.15 22.04 -3.10
C VAL A 165 -18.78 23.15 -4.09
N ALA A 166 -17.55 23.19 -4.59
CA ALA A 166 -17.05 24.26 -5.46
C ALA A 166 -17.91 24.45 -6.75
N PRO A 167 -18.37 23.39 -7.43
CA PRO A 167 -19.25 23.56 -8.59
C PRO A 167 -20.63 24.13 -8.23
N ALA A 168 -21.22 23.68 -7.14
CA ALA A 168 -22.53 24.16 -6.69
C ALA A 168 -22.50 25.65 -6.28
N LEU A 169 -21.36 26.10 -5.74
CA LEU A 169 -21.15 27.53 -5.39
C LEU A 169 -20.68 28.40 -6.58
N GLY A 170 -20.46 27.80 -7.74
CA GLY A 170 -19.94 28.50 -8.91
C GLY A 170 -18.49 28.96 -8.84
N HIS A 171 -17.71 28.38 -7.87
CA HIS A 171 -16.28 28.69 -7.75
C HIS A 171 -15.43 27.94 -8.79
N ALA A 172 -15.88 26.77 -9.23
CA ALA A 172 -15.31 25.98 -10.31
C ALA A 172 -16.42 25.36 -11.15
N ASP A 173 -16.09 24.82 -12.30
CA ASP A 173 -17.05 24.12 -13.16
C ASP A 173 -17.02 22.61 -12.88
N ILE A 174 -15.83 22.07 -12.59
CA ILE A 174 -15.58 20.67 -12.25
C ILE A 174 -14.50 20.58 -11.16
N ILE A 175 -14.29 19.36 -10.62
CA ILE A 175 -13.25 19.12 -9.62
C ILE A 175 -12.33 17.95 -10.00
N ALA A 176 -11.09 17.99 -9.49
CA ALA A 176 -10.23 16.83 -9.40
C ALA A 176 -9.88 16.59 -7.93
N ASP A 177 -10.41 15.53 -7.34
CA ASP A 177 -10.27 15.26 -5.90
C ASP A 177 -10.10 13.77 -5.59
N LEU A 178 -9.58 13.50 -4.38
CA LEU A 178 -9.42 12.14 -3.87
C LEU A 178 -10.75 11.57 -3.42
N THR A 179 -10.98 10.32 -3.76
CA THR A 179 -12.13 9.55 -3.29
C THR A 179 -11.75 8.12 -2.92
N GLU A 180 -12.34 7.58 -1.86
CA GLU A 180 -12.20 6.16 -1.51
C GLU A 180 -13.37 5.33 -2.05
N THR A 181 -14.59 5.85 -1.96
CA THR A 181 -15.84 5.13 -2.32
C THR A 181 -16.76 5.92 -3.25
N GLY A 182 -16.45 7.15 -3.54
CA GLY A 182 -17.28 8.06 -4.33
C GLY A 182 -18.56 8.55 -3.63
N VAL A 183 -18.76 8.23 -2.34
CA VAL A 183 -19.99 8.62 -1.59
C VAL A 183 -20.11 10.13 -1.51
N THR A 184 -19.08 10.83 -1.06
CA THR A 184 -19.07 12.30 -0.90
C THR A 184 -19.36 13.01 -2.23
N LEU A 185 -18.80 12.49 -3.34
CA LEU A 185 -19.08 13.03 -4.67
C LEU A 185 -20.57 12.94 -5.00
N ARG A 186 -21.19 11.78 -4.82
CA ARG A 186 -22.63 11.55 -5.09
C ARG A 186 -23.52 12.40 -4.20
N GLU A 187 -23.20 12.54 -2.91
CA GLU A 187 -23.94 13.41 -1.99
C GLU A 187 -23.92 14.88 -2.42
N ASN A 188 -22.85 15.31 -3.10
CA ASN A 188 -22.72 16.65 -3.66
C ASN A 188 -23.13 16.73 -5.15
N ARG A 189 -23.88 15.74 -5.67
CA ARG A 189 -24.37 15.67 -7.04
C ARG A 189 -23.27 15.78 -8.09
N LEU A 190 -22.15 15.11 -7.81
CA LEU A 190 -21.02 14.96 -8.73
C LEU A 190 -20.91 13.49 -9.16
N ARG A 191 -20.51 13.29 -10.40
CA ARG A 191 -20.17 11.97 -10.93
C ARG A 191 -18.78 11.97 -11.54
N ILE A 192 -18.11 10.84 -11.42
CA ILE A 192 -16.80 10.62 -12.04
C ILE A 192 -17.01 10.45 -13.55
N LEU A 193 -16.18 11.11 -14.35
CA LEU A 193 -16.18 10.91 -15.80
C LEU A 193 -15.66 9.52 -16.16
N GLU A 194 -16.20 8.95 -17.23
CA GLU A 194 -15.63 7.75 -17.84
C GLU A 194 -14.21 8.05 -18.33
N GLY A 195 -13.23 7.23 -17.89
CA GLY A 195 -11.81 7.52 -18.11
C GLY A 195 -11.24 8.64 -17.24
N GLY A 196 -12.00 9.18 -16.28
CA GLY A 196 -11.59 10.30 -15.42
C GLY A 196 -10.78 9.92 -14.17
N VAL A 197 -10.29 8.70 -14.06
CA VAL A 197 -9.36 8.31 -12.97
C VAL A 197 -7.95 8.79 -13.34
N ILE A 198 -7.46 9.77 -12.59
CA ILE A 198 -6.14 10.39 -12.78
C ILE A 198 -5.04 9.50 -12.24
N LEU A 199 -5.23 9.03 -10.98
CA LEU A 199 -4.25 8.23 -10.26
C LEU A 199 -4.96 7.29 -9.27
N ARG A 200 -4.47 6.06 -9.15
CA ARG A 200 -4.76 5.19 -8.01
C ARG A 200 -3.62 5.28 -7.01
N ALA A 201 -3.95 5.59 -5.77
CA ALA A 201 -2.98 5.84 -4.73
C ALA A 201 -3.31 5.07 -3.44
N GLN A 202 -2.30 4.86 -2.66
CA GLN A 202 -2.34 4.20 -1.35
C GLN A 202 -1.20 4.75 -0.48
N ALA A 203 -1.14 4.31 0.78
CA ALA A 203 0.02 4.60 1.61
C ALA A 203 1.26 3.90 1.06
N CYS A 204 2.37 4.63 0.99
CA CYS A 204 3.67 4.17 0.52
C CYS A 204 4.78 4.50 1.53
N LEU A 205 5.90 3.80 1.44
CA LEU A 205 7.14 4.11 2.14
C LEU A 205 8.12 4.73 1.16
N ILE A 206 8.58 5.93 1.47
CA ILE A 206 9.60 6.66 0.70
C ILE A 206 10.88 6.83 1.51
N ALA A 207 11.99 7.02 0.82
CA ALA A 207 13.30 7.23 1.41
C ALA A 207 14.02 8.42 0.79
N SER A 208 14.86 9.08 1.61
CA SER A 208 15.77 10.11 1.14
C SER A 208 17.07 9.50 0.68
N ARG A 209 17.38 9.59 -0.61
CA ARG A 209 18.70 9.20 -1.14
C ARG A 209 19.81 9.95 -0.43
N ARG A 210 19.70 11.28 -0.34
CA ARG A 210 20.67 12.16 0.31
C ARG A 210 20.84 11.85 1.80
N GLY A 211 19.75 11.62 2.54
CA GLY A 211 19.77 11.33 3.97
C GLY A 211 20.44 10.00 4.30
N LEU A 212 20.21 8.96 3.48
CA LEU A 212 20.75 7.62 3.69
C LEU A 212 22.20 7.47 3.20
N ARG A 213 22.61 8.20 2.16
CA ARG A 213 23.98 8.16 1.63
C ARG A 213 25.04 8.63 2.64
N GLN A 214 24.64 9.38 3.66
CA GLN A 214 25.56 9.99 4.62
C GLN A 214 26.09 9.04 5.70
N ALA A 215 25.44 7.90 5.94
CA ALA A 215 25.82 7.00 7.03
C ALA A 215 25.28 5.56 6.80
N SER A 216 26.19 4.61 6.72
CA SER A 216 25.88 3.17 6.59
C SER A 216 25.01 2.64 7.73
N GLU A 217 25.19 3.17 8.95
CA GLU A 217 24.38 2.77 10.11
C GLU A 217 22.90 3.13 9.97
N LYS A 218 22.56 4.16 9.19
CA LYS A 218 21.17 4.47 8.86
C LYS A 218 20.57 3.43 7.93
N LEU A 219 21.35 2.94 6.94
CA LEU A 219 20.92 1.86 6.05
C LEU A 219 20.63 0.56 6.81
N GLU A 220 21.48 0.20 7.77
CA GLU A 220 21.24 -0.98 8.61
C GLU A 220 19.98 -0.88 9.47
N ARG A 221 19.66 0.31 9.98
CA ARG A 221 18.38 0.54 10.68
C ARG A 221 17.19 0.53 9.73
N ALA A 222 17.34 1.09 8.53
CA ALA A 222 16.33 1.02 7.47
C ALA A 222 16.07 -0.45 7.09
N ARG A 223 17.11 -1.29 7.00
CA ARG A 223 16.98 -2.72 6.78
C ARG A 223 16.07 -3.38 7.81
N SER A 224 16.30 -3.12 9.10
CA SER A 224 15.49 -3.72 10.18
C SER A 224 14.00 -3.37 10.06
N ILE A 225 13.69 -2.13 9.63
CA ILE A 225 12.31 -1.69 9.38
C ILE A 225 11.73 -2.39 8.15
N LEU A 226 12.48 -2.43 7.05
CA LEU A 226 12.03 -2.99 5.77
C LEU A 226 11.81 -4.50 5.86
N GLU A 227 12.70 -5.24 6.53
CA GLU A 227 12.57 -6.68 6.78
C GLU A 227 11.22 -7.01 7.45
N LEU A 228 10.86 -6.28 8.50
CA LEU A 228 9.62 -6.50 9.23
C LEU A 228 8.38 -6.09 8.41
N ILE A 229 8.44 -4.94 7.73
CA ILE A 229 7.33 -4.48 6.90
C ILE A 229 7.11 -5.43 5.71
N GLU A 230 8.15 -5.78 4.97
CA GLU A 230 8.07 -6.67 3.81
C GLU A 230 7.58 -8.06 4.20
N ALA A 231 8.12 -8.65 5.27
CA ALA A 231 7.67 -9.93 5.79
C ALA A 231 6.21 -9.92 6.24
N ARG A 232 5.75 -8.81 6.85
CA ARG A 232 4.35 -8.62 7.24
C ARG A 232 3.42 -8.48 6.02
N LEU A 233 3.81 -7.69 5.03
CA LEU A 233 3.05 -7.54 3.79
C LEU A 233 2.95 -8.87 3.04
N ARG A 234 4.05 -9.62 2.94
CA ARG A 234 4.10 -10.94 2.32
C ARG A 234 3.20 -11.94 3.05
N ALA A 235 3.18 -11.93 4.38
CA ALA A 235 2.37 -12.82 5.20
C ALA A 235 0.87 -12.73 4.91
N ARG A 236 0.36 -11.56 4.50
CA ARG A 236 -1.05 -11.36 4.13
C ARG A 236 -1.50 -12.24 2.97
N HIS A 237 -0.57 -12.62 2.11
CA HIS A 237 -0.80 -13.44 0.92
C HIS A 237 -0.71 -14.94 1.16
N TYR A 238 -0.38 -15.39 2.39
CA TYR A 238 -0.19 -16.80 2.70
C TYR A 238 -1.10 -17.29 3.83
N ARG A 239 -1.34 -18.60 3.83
CA ARG A 239 -1.99 -19.35 4.91
C ARG A 239 -1.17 -20.58 5.23
N VAL A 240 -1.09 -20.91 6.52
CA VAL A 240 -0.52 -22.16 7.02
C VAL A 240 -1.67 -23.11 7.27
N ILE A 241 -1.68 -24.25 6.60
CA ILE A 241 -2.66 -25.30 6.79
C ILE A 241 -1.98 -26.46 7.50
N THR A 242 -2.62 -26.94 8.56
CA THR A 242 -2.22 -28.16 9.27
C THR A 242 -3.38 -29.12 9.23
N ALA A 243 -3.12 -30.39 8.86
CA ALA A 243 -4.13 -31.43 8.74
C ALA A 243 -3.57 -32.79 9.12
N ASN A 244 -4.43 -33.68 9.65
CA ASN A 244 -4.05 -35.06 9.93
C ASN A 244 -4.44 -35.96 8.75
N VAL A 245 -3.51 -36.75 8.24
CA VAL A 245 -3.68 -37.64 7.09
C VAL A 245 -3.24 -39.06 7.45
N ARG A 246 -4.04 -40.05 7.06
CA ARG A 246 -3.66 -41.47 7.19
C ARG A 246 -2.76 -41.89 6.03
N GLY A 247 -1.75 -42.71 6.32
CA GLY A 247 -0.87 -43.26 5.31
C GLY A 247 0.00 -44.41 5.82
N GLU A 248 0.51 -45.21 4.86
CA GLU A 248 1.42 -46.30 5.15
C GLU A 248 2.84 -45.81 5.52
N SER A 249 3.24 -44.69 4.93
CA SER A 249 4.52 -44.03 5.17
C SER A 249 4.45 -42.53 4.93
N GLU A 250 5.43 -41.79 5.46
CA GLU A 250 5.59 -40.34 5.20
C GLU A 250 5.73 -40.07 3.70
N ALA A 251 6.50 -40.88 2.99
CA ALA A 251 6.71 -40.75 1.55
C ALA A 251 5.40 -40.90 0.76
N ALA A 252 4.57 -41.91 1.10
CA ALA A 252 3.30 -42.14 0.43
C ALA A 252 2.29 -40.99 0.68
N VAL A 253 2.30 -40.38 1.89
CA VAL A 253 1.49 -39.21 2.19
C VAL A 253 2.01 -38.00 1.43
N ALA A 254 3.33 -37.76 1.43
CA ALA A 254 3.96 -36.66 0.70
C ALA A 254 3.63 -36.72 -0.80
N GLU A 255 3.75 -37.88 -1.44
CA GLU A 255 3.44 -38.08 -2.85
C GLU A 255 1.99 -37.70 -3.20
N ARG A 256 1.02 -38.14 -2.37
CA ARG A 256 -0.39 -37.78 -2.59
C ARG A 256 -0.66 -36.29 -2.49
N ILE A 257 0.02 -35.60 -1.57
CA ILE A 257 -0.14 -34.15 -1.41
C ILE A 257 0.54 -33.40 -2.53
N THR A 258 1.78 -33.79 -2.90
CA THR A 258 2.56 -33.14 -3.97
C THR A 258 2.06 -33.46 -5.36
N ALA A 259 1.11 -34.41 -5.53
CA ALA A 259 0.44 -34.64 -6.80
C ALA A 259 -0.23 -33.38 -7.36
N ASN A 260 -0.60 -32.43 -6.49
CA ASN A 260 -1.04 -31.10 -6.91
C ASN A 260 0.04 -30.06 -6.52
N VAL A 261 0.94 -29.78 -7.45
CA VAL A 261 2.10 -28.89 -7.25
C VAL A 261 1.68 -27.48 -6.83
N ALA A 262 0.55 -26.96 -7.31
CA ALA A 262 0.11 -25.59 -7.01
C ALA A 262 -0.19 -25.35 -5.53
N ILE A 263 -0.52 -26.40 -4.78
CA ILE A 263 -0.90 -26.32 -3.37
C ILE A 263 -0.05 -27.20 -2.47
N ALA A 264 1.05 -27.76 -2.99
CA ALA A 264 1.97 -28.62 -2.23
C ALA A 264 2.80 -27.87 -1.17
N GLY A 265 2.67 -26.52 -1.10
CA GLY A 265 3.50 -25.65 -0.26
C GLY A 265 4.67 -25.04 -1.02
N GLN A 266 5.38 -24.10 -0.41
CA GLN A 266 6.50 -23.39 -1.06
C GLN A 266 7.66 -24.31 -1.44
N GLN A 267 8.02 -25.24 -0.55
CA GLN A 267 9.11 -26.21 -0.72
C GLN A 267 8.61 -27.66 -0.68
N GLY A 268 7.33 -27.86 -0.41
CA GLY A 268 6.68 -29.14 -0.17
C GLY A 268 6.08 -29.23 1.23
N PRO A 269 5.33 -30.31 1.52
CA PRO A 269 4.73 -30.53 2.82
C PRO A 269 5.78 -30.92 3.86
N THR A 270 5.63 -30.38 5.09
CA THR A 270 6.29 -30.97 6.27
C THR A 270 5.38 -32.02 6.84
N LEU A 271 5.93 -33.20 7.15
CA LEU A 271 5.20 -34.30 7.76
C LEU A 271 5.79 -34.66 9.13
N SER A 272 4.91 -34.99 10.07
CA SER A 272 5.28 -35.45 11.41
C SER A 272 4.36 -36.56 11.83
N ARG A 273 4.89 -37.63 12.45
CA ARG A 273 4.10 -38.74 12.93
C ARG A 273 3.20 -38.32 14.08
N VAL A 274 1.91 -38.67 13.99
CA VAL A 274 0.92 -38.45 15.04
C VAL A 274 0.71 -39.75 15.82
N TYR A 275 0.65 -39.66 17.15
CA TYR A 275 0.29 -40.74 18.03
C TYR A 275 -1.22 -40.63 18.36
N PRO A 276 -2.05 -41.47 17.72
CA PRO A 276 -3.51 -41.34 17.87
C PRO A 276 -3.97 -41.70 19.27
N LYS A 277 -5.01 -41.02 19.76
CA LYS A 277 -5.64 -41.28 21.06
C LYS A 277 -6.19 -42.72 21.15
N PHE A 278 -6.67 -43.23 20.00
CA PHE A 278 -7.16 -44.62 19.87
C PHE A 278 -6.32 -45.28 18.76
N PRO A 279 -5.41 -46.20 19.11
CA PRO A 279 -4.58 -46.89 18.14
C PRO A 279 -5.46 -47.74 17.21
N ASP A 280 -5.35 -47.50 15.91
CA ASP A 280 -6.04 -48.30 14.88
C ASP A 280 -5.01 -49.29 14.30
N ALA A 281 -5.30 -50.59 14.32
CA ALA A 281 -4.39 -51.61 13.87
C ALA A 281 -4.15 -51.49 12.36
N GLY A 282 -2.95 -51.07 11.98
CA GLY A 282 -2.47 -51.06 10.59
C GLY A 282 -2.42 -49.71 9.87
N CYS A 283 -2.82 -48.58 10.52
CA CYS A 283 -2.69 -47.27 9.92
C CYS A 283 -1.88 -46.32 10.79
N THR A 284 -0.95 -45.61 10.17
CA THR A 284 -0.22 -44.50 10.80
C THR A 284 -0.83 -43.17 10.44
N TRP A 285 -0.89 -42.25 11.39
CA TRP A 285 -1.34 -40.87 11.16
C TRP A 285 -0.14 -39.94 11.05
N TYR A 286 -0.25 -39.01 10.15
CA TYR A 286 0.74 -37.96 9.92
C TYR A 286 0.08 -36.59 9.97
N GLU A 287 0.66 -35.67 10.75
CA GLU A 287 0.36 -34.26 10.63
C GLU A 287 1.09 -33.73 9.40
N VAL A 288 0.33 -33.08 8.54
CA VAL A 288 0.82 -32.43 7.34
C VAL A 288 0.72 -30.93 7.56
N ARG A 289 1.82 -30.21 7.32
CA ARG A 289 1.87 -28.76 7.36
C ARG A 289 2.30 -28.23 6.00
N ILE A 290 1.48 -27.33 5.42
CA ILE A 290 1.76 -26.67 4.14
C ILE A 290 1.52 -25.16 4.28
N ILE A 291 2.28 -24.36 3.50
CA ILE A 291 2.08 -22.91 3.36
C ILE A 291 1.61 -22.67 1.94
N VAL A 292 0.41 -22.11 1.78
CA VAL A 292 -0.21 -21.91 0.48
C VAL A 292 -0.60 -20.44 0.27
N PRO A 293 -0.66 -19.96 -0.99
CA PRO A 293 -1.28 -18.68 -1.31
C PRO A 293 -2.72 -18.60 -0.80
N ARG A 294 -3.11 -17.43 -0.32
CA ARG A 294 -4.44 -17.20 0.27
C ARG A 294 -5.59 -17.47 -0.71
N ASP A 295 -5.41 -17.14 -1.96
CA ASP A 295 -6.38 -17.35 -3.05
C ASP A 295 -6.58 -18.83 -3.39
N LEU A 296 -5.58 -19.69 -3.11
CA LEU A 296 -5.65 -21.12 -3.29
C LEU A 296 -6.13 -21.89 -2.05
N LEU A 297 -6.51 -21.19 -0.96
CA LEU A 297 -6.87 -21.82 0.31
C LEU A 297 -7.95 -22.92 0.17
N LEU A 298 -9.07 -22.59 -0.48
CA LEU A 298 -10.18 -23.57 -0.62
C LEU A 298 -9.79 -24.76 -1.48
N HIS A 299 -9.02 -24.55 -2.55
CA HIS A 299 -8.49 -25.63 -3.37
C HIS A 299 -7.57 -26.55 -2.58
N ALA A 300 -6.73 -25.99 -1.71
CA ALA A 300 -5.85 -26.77 -0.84
C ALA A 300 -6.64 -27.60 0.18
N ILE A 301 -7.69 -27.02 0.77
CA ILE A 301 -8.58 -27.75 1.70
C ILE A 301 -9.28 -28.91 0.99
N ASP A 302 -9.82 -28.70 -0.21
CA ASP A 302 -10.51 -29.73 -0.97
C ASP A 302 -9.56 -30.85 -1.39
N HIS A 303 -8.34 -30.52 -1.82
CA HIS A 303 -7.32 -31.52 -2.11
C HIS A 303 -6.93 -32.33 -0.88
N LEU A 304 -6.70 -31.70 0.26
CA LEU A 304 -6.39 -32.40 1.51
C LEU A 304 -7.53 -33.36 1.92
N ARG A 305 -8.80 -32.96 1.75
CA ARG A 305 -9.96 -33.84 1.99
C ARG A 305 -9.97 -35.06 1.05
N GLN A 306 -9.67 -34.85 -0.24
CA GLN A 306 -9.55 -35.93 -1.22
C GLN A 306 -8.42 -36.92 -0.86
N VAL A 307 -7.33 -36.43 -0.30
CA VAL A 307 -6.22 -37.24 0.21
C VAL A 307 -6.58 -37.98 1.51
N GLY A 308 -7.77 -37.73 2.07
CA GLY A 308 -8.27 -38.40 3.28
C GLY A 308 -7.84 -37.70 4.58
N SER A 309 -7.68 -36.38 4.55
CA SER A 309 -7.36 -35.63 5.77
C SER A 309 -8.57 -35.45 6.69
N SER A 310 -8.29 -35.35 7.98
CA SER A 310 -9.21 -34.89 9.02
C SER A 310 -8.58 -33.71 9.79
N ASP A 311 -9.41 -33.04 10.59
CA ASP A 311 -8.98 -32.01 11.53
C ASP A 311 -8.11 -30.90 10.91
N ILE A 312 -8.61 -30.35 9.79
CA ILE A 312 -7.89 -29.28 9.06
C ILE A 312 -7.99 -27.98 9.82
N THR A 313 -6.85 -27.40 10.19
CA THR A 313 -6.73 -26.09 10.81
C THR A 313 -5.99 -25.12 9.88
N VAL A 314 -6.38 -23.83 9.92
CA VAL A 314 -5.79 -22.78 9.10
C VAL A 314 -5.36 -21.63 9.99
N ASN A 315 -4.11 -21.24 9.85
CA ASN A 315 -3.53 -20.10 10.57
C ASN A 315 -3.02 -19.05 9.58
N SER A 316 -3.13 -17.78 9.95
CA SER A 316 -2.46 -16.70 9.23
C SER A 316 -1.08 -16.50 9.86
N PRO A 317 0.01 -16.61 9.12
CA PRO A 317 1.32 -16.28 9.65
C PRO A 317 1.42 -14.78 9.92
N ASP A 318 2.13 -14.39 10.98
CA ASP A 318 2.39 -12.99 11.26
C ASP A 318 3.42 -12.42 10.29
N TYR A 319 4.42 -13.21 9.94
CA TYR A 319 5.49 -12.86 9.02
C TYR A 319 5.82 -14.03 8.09
N VAL A 320 6.22 -13.69 6.86
CA VAL A 320 6.81 -14.61 5.89
C VAL A 320 8.05 -13.92 5.33
N PHE A 321 9.22 -14.23 5.89
CA PHE A 321 10.48 -13.70 5.40
C PHE A 321 10.90 -14.40 4.11
N ALA A 322 11.43 -13.64 3.16
CA ALA A 322 12.14 -14.19 2.01
C ALA A 322 13.60 -14.52 2.36
N GLN A 323 14.32 -15.09 1.43
CA GLN A 323 15.77 -15.32 1.57
C GLN A 323 16.55 -13.99 1.64
N ARG A 324 16.03 -12.94 1.01
CA ARG A 324 16.55 -11.57 1.01
C ARG A 324 15.40 -10.60 1.16
N CYS A 325 15.69 -9.42 1.69
CA CYS A 325 14.79 -8.29 1.72
C CYS A 325 14.92 -7.50 0.41
N GLU A 326 14.02 -7.76 -0.52
CA GLU A 326 14.08 -7.17 -1.87
C GLU A 326 13.95 -5.63 -1.85
N SER A 327 13.15 -5.10 -0.92
CA SER A 327 13.01 -3.65 -0.77
C SER A 327 14.28 -2.99 -0.25
N TYR A 328 15.03 -3.69 0.64
CA TYR A 328 16.32 -3.20 1.12
C TYR A 328 17.40 -3.26 0.05
N ASP A 329 17.49 -4.38 -0.69
CA ASP A 329 18.46 -4.54 -1.78
C ASP A 329 18.25 -3.42 -2.83
N ARG A 330 17.01 -3.18 -3.26
CA ARG A 330 16.67 -2.06 -4.17
C ARG A 330 16.99 -0.69 -3.59
N LEU A 331 16.76 -0.48 -2.29
CA LEU A 331 17.09 0.77 -1.64
C LEU A 331 18.61 1.03 -1.67
N CYS A 332 19.44 0.02 -1.36
CA CYS A 332 20.89 0.14 -1.40
C CYS A 332 21.38 0.47 -2.81
N GLU A 333 20.92 -0.27 -3.83
CA GLU A 333 21.22 0.02 -5.23
C GLU A 333 20.84 1.47 -5.62
N ALA A 334 19.63 1.89 -5.25
CA ALA A 334 19.16 3.23 -5.56
C ALA A 334 19.94 4.34 -4.84
N VAL A 335 20.44 4.09 -3.62
CA VAL A 335 21.25 5.07 -2.85
C VAL A 335 22.66 5.18 -3.42
N GLU A 336 23.24 4.07 -3.91
CA GLU A 336 24.60 4.03 -4.47
C GLU A 336 24.69 4.66 -5.85
N HIS A 337 23.67 4.48 -6.71
CA HIS A 337 23.65 5.06 -8.06
C HIS A 337 23.49 6.59 -8.00
N GLU A 338 24.32 7.28 -8.78
CA GLU A 338 24.12 8.72 -9.05
C GLU A 338 22.92 8.91 -9.99
N PRO A 339 22.11 9.96 -9.78
CA PRO A 339 20.94 10.24 -10.60
C PRO A 339 21.31 10.65 -12.03
#